data_dab489c1040b9952cf6ea1e9fd3f30b9
#
_entry.id   dab489c1040b9952cf6ea1e9fd3f30b9
#
_cell.length_a   1.000
_cell.length_b   1.000
_cell.length_c   1.000
_cell.angle_alpha   90.00
_cell.angle_beta   90.00
_cell.angle_gamma   90.00
#
_symmetry.space_group_name_H-M   'P 1'
#
loop_
_entity.id
_entity.type
_entity.pdbx_description
1 polymer ?
#
loop_
_entity_poly.entity_id
_entity_poly.type
_entity_poly.pdbx_seq_one_letter_code
_entity_poly.pdbx_strand_id
1 'polypeptide(L)'
;KEWHKTLNYSIKAQLLPGKNWNVTLSTQMIKPEDVRINMYDAGIYYQNNRFHIEAEYLYKMYGHNAFKDVHAVNSFVNYDLPLKKVFNKISFLARYDMMTDHSNGTIDETTKTLIINDYARHRVTGGITLSLSKAFIADLRLNFEKYFYKKSGIPKESERDKIVIEFMTRF
;
A
#
# COMPACT_ATOMS: atom_id res chain seq x y z
N LYS A 1 18.85 -31.39 -14.99
CA LYS A 1 18.12 -30.13 -14.66
C LYS A 1 16.91 -30.07 -15.56
N GLU A 2 15.74 -30.43 -15.05
CA GLU A 2 14.50 -30.25 -15.79
C GLU A 2 14.17 -28.74 -15.79
N TRP A 3 14.15 -28.16 -16.96
CA TRP A 3 13.67 -26.82 -17.16
C TRP A 3 12.13 -26.85 -17.11
N HIS A 4 11.53 -26.42 -16.00
CA HIS A 4 10.09 -26.24 -15.92
C HIS A 4 9.71 -25.12 -16.91
N LYS A 5 9.04 -25.49 -17.99
CA LYS A 5 8.53 -24.56 -19.01
C LYS A 5 7.32 -23.80 -18.45
N THR A 6 7.56 -22.87 -17.55
CA THR A 6 6.51 -21.97 -17.05
C THR A 6 6.66 -20.61 -17.70
N LEU A 7 5.67 -20.23 -18.49
CA LEU A 7 5.61 -18.90 -19.05
C LEU A 7 5.18 -17.92 -17.95
N ASN A 8 6.06 -17.01 -17.59
CA ASN A 8 5.73 -15.85 -16.75
C ASN A 8 5.59 -14.63 -17.66
N TYR A 9 4.60 -13.78 -17.41
CA TYR A 9 4.46 -12.53 -18.14
C TYR A 9 4.09 -11.38 -17.19
N SER A 10 4.43 -10.17 -17.60
CA SER A 10 3.99 -8.93 -16.99
C SER A 10 3.68 -7.92 -18.08
N ILE A 11 2.52 -7.32 -18.00
CA ILE A 11 2.05 -6.28 -18.94
C ILE A 11 1.62 -5.09 -18.11
N LYS A 12 2.11 -3.90 -18.48
CA LYS A 12 1.73 -2.64 -17.86
C LYS A 12 1.30 -1.65 -18.94
N ALA A 13 0.17 -1.03 -18.74
CA ALA A 13 -0.30 0.12 -19.51
C ALA A 13 -0.26 1.37 -18.64
N GLN A 14 0.15 2.47 -19.24
CA GLN A 14 0.16 3.78 -18.59
C GLN A 14 -0.58 4.77 -19.47
N LEU A 15 -1.54 5.45 -18.88
CA LEU A 15 -2.34 6.47 -19.54
C LEU A 15 -2.07 7.81 -18.87
N LEU A 16 -1.87 8.83 -19.67
CA LEU A 16 -1.62 10.21 -19.23
C LEU A 16 -2.77 11.10 -19.69
N PRO A 17 -3.95 11.03 -19.04
CA PRO A 17 -5.14 11.74 -19.50
C PRO A 17 -5.06 13.26 -19.36
N GLY A 18 -4.00 13.78 -18.76
CA GLY A 18 -3.73 15.19 -18.60
C GLY A 18 -2.37 15.45 -17.97
N LYS A 19 -1.95 16.70 -17.95
CA LYS A 19 -0.61 17.11 -17.48
C LYS A 19 -0.25 16.63 -16.06
N ASN A 20 -1.24 16.49 -15.19
CA ASN A 20 -1.03 16.19 -13.77
C ASN A 20 -1.50 14.78 -13.38
N TRP A 21 -2.04 14.02 -14.32
CA TRP A 21 -2.65 12.72 -14.09
C TRP A 21 -1.83 11.59 -14.69
N ASN A 22 -1.79 10.49 -13.99
CA ASN A 22 -1.26 9.25 -14.47
C ASN A 22 -2.17 8.10 -13.99
N VAL A 23 -2.60 7.26 -14.90
CA VAL A 23 -3.38 6.06 -14.61
C VAL A 23 -2.58 4.86 -15.07
N THR A 24 -2.40 3.88 -14.20
CA THR A 24 -1.67 2.65 -14.49
C THR A 24 -2.60 1.45 -14.39
N LEU A 25 -2.46 0.53 -15.32
CA LEU A 25 -3.09 -0.78 -15.28
C LEU A 25 -2.02 -1.81 -15.52
N SER A 26 -1.95 -2.84 -14.69
CA SER A 26 -1.00 -3.91 -14.91
C SER A 26 -1.62 -5.28 -14.65
N THR A 27 -1.09 -6.28 -15.33
CA THR A 27 -1.36 -7.68 -15.06
C THR A 27 -0.07 -8.47 -15.09
N GLN A 28 0.06 -9.40 -14.18
CA GLN A 28 1.20 -10.28 -14.09
C GLN A 28 0.73 -11.71 -13.83
N MET A 29 1.36 -12.66 -14.47
CA MET A 29 1.19 -14.07 -14.17
C MET A 29 2.55 -14.70 -13.92
N ILE A 30 2.67 -15.38 -12.78
CA ILE A 30 3.83 -16.18 -12.41
C ILE A 30 3.37 -17.56 -11.94
N LYS A 31 4.25 -18.55 -12.06
CA LYS A 31 3.95 -19.91 -11.61
C LYS A 31 5.13 -20.47 -10.78
N PRO A 32 5.34 -20.00 -9.55
CA PRO A 32 6.31 -20.61 -8.65
C PRO A 32 5.77 -21.97 -8.16
N GLU A 33 6.62 -22.99 -8.13
CA GLU A 33 6.31 -24.29 -7.51
C GLU A 33 4.93 -24.88 -7.87
N ASP A 34 4.56 -24.81 -9.16
CA ASP A 34 3.29 -25.30 -9.68
C ASP A 34 2.00 -24.55 -9.27
N VAL A 35 2.08 -23.56 -8.42
CA VAL A 35 0.96 -22.67 -8.09
C VAL A 35 0.93 -21.48 -9.05
N ARG A 36 -0.11 -21.37 -9.86
CA ARG A 36 -0.31 -20.20 -10.73
C ARG A 36 -0.80 -19.02 -9.88
N ILE A 37 -0.12 -17.88 -10.02
CA ILE A 37 -0.48 -16.62 -9.38
C ILE A 37 -0.77 -15.61 -10.49
N ASN A 38 -1.98 -15.05 -10.49
CA ASN A 38 -2.35 -13.92 -11.33
C ASN A 38 -2.49 -12.69 -10.44
N MET A 39 -1.88 -11.59 -10.85
CA MET A 39 -1.98 -10.30 -10.17
C MET A 39 -2.51 -9.25 -11.14
N TYR A 40 -3.43 -8.44 -10.67
CA TYR A 40 -4.01 -7.30 -11.37
C TYR A 40 -3.84 -6.08 -10.50
N ASP A 41 -3.44 -4.99 -11.11
CA ASP A 41 -3.18 -3.74 -10.44
C ASP A 41 -3.79 -2.59 -11.23
N ALA A 42 -4.40 -1.66 -10.52
CA ALA A 42 -4.93 -0.43 -11.07
C ALA A 42 -4.56 0.72 -10.16
N GLY A 43 -3.87 1.71 -10.70
CA GLY A 43 -3.41 2.87 -9.96
C GLY A 43 -3.82 4.19 -10.62
N ILE A 44 -4.08 5.19 -9.79
CA ILE A 44 -4.30 6.56 -10.21
C ILE A 44 -3.38 7.47 -9.41
N TYR A 45 -2.75 8.39 -10.10
CA TYR A 45 -1.83 9.36 -9.55
C TYR A 45 -2.21 10.76 -10.05
N TYR A 46 -2.26 11.71 -9.15
CA TYR A 46 -2.43 13.12 -9.46
C TYR A 46 -1.46 13.97 -8.67
N GLN A 47 -0.78 14.88 -9.32
CA GLN A 47 0.12 15.81 -8.66
C GLN A 47 0.03 17.20 -9.28
N ASN A 48 -0.06 18.20 -8.43
CA ASN A 48 0.12 19.60 -8.76
C ASN A 48 1.01 20.29 -7.71
N ASN A 49 1.08 21.62 -7.73
CA ASN A 49 1.94 22.35 -6.78
C ASN A 49 1.54 22.21 -5.30
N ARG A 50 0.32 21.73 -4.99
CA ARG A 50 -0.20 21.66 -3.63
C ARG A 50 -0.71 20.26 -3.26
N PHE A 51 -1.26 19.54 -4.22
CA PHE A 51 -1.86 18.23 -3.99
C PHE A 51 -1.01 17.13 -4.59
N HIS A 52 -0.85 16.07 -3.82
CA HIS A 52 -0.35 14.79 -4.28
C HIS A 52 -1.36 13.73 -3.83
N ILE A 53 -1.99 13.06 -4.79
CA ILE A 53 -3.02 12.06 -4.56
C ILE A 53 -2.59 10.78 -5.26
N GLU A 54 -2.61 9.68 -4.53
CA GLU A 54 -2.41 8.34 -5.09
C GLU A 54 -3.47 7.39 -4.57
N ALA A 55 -3.92 6.50 -5.44
CA ALA A 55 -4.71 5.34 -5.06
C ALA A 55 -4.33 4.17 -5.93
N GLU A 56 -4.14 3.02 -5.32
CA GLU A 56 -3.77 1.77 -5.97
C GLU A 56 -4.63 0.64 -5.42
N TYR A 57 -5.12 -0.19 -6.31
CA TYR A 57 -5.83 -1.42 -5.99
C TYR A 57 -5.08 -2.60 -6.58
N LEU A 58 -4.82 -3.59 -5.74
CA LEU A 58 -4.19 -4.86 -6.11
C LEU A 58 -5.15 -6.01 -5.86
N TYR A 59 -5.29 -6.88 -6.85
CA TYR A 59 -5.97 -8.16 -6.74
C TYR A 59 -5.02 -9.30 -7.08
N LYS A 60 -4.86 -10.26 -6.18
CA LYS A 60 -4.00 -11.42 -6.32
C LYS A 60 -4.82 -12.70 -6.22
N MET A 61 -4.81 -13.49 -7.27
CA MET A 61 -5.51 -14.78 -7.37
C MET A 61 -4.53 -15.94 -7.37
N TYR A 62 -4.90 -17.01 -6.70
CA TYR A 62 -4.13 -18.24 -6.66
C TYR A 62 -4.84 -19.38 -7.37
N GLY A 63 -4.12 -20.08 -8.26
CA GLY A 63 -4.64 -21.26 -8.95
C GLY A 63 -4.97 -22.39 -7.99
N HIS A 64 -5.98 -23.18 -8.36
CA HIS A 64 -6.41 -24.37 -7.62
C HIS A 64 -6.82 -24.11 -6.15
N ASN A 65 -7.18 -22.88 -5.81
CA ASN A 65 -7.48 -22.47 -4.42
C ASN A 65 -6.37 -22.83 -3.43
N ALA A 66 -5.09 -22.86 -3.91
CA ALA A 66 -3.94 -23.20 -3.08
C ALA A 66 -3.78 -22.23 -1.90
N PHE A 67 -4.15 -20.97 -2.11
CA PHE A 67 -4.19 -19.91 -1.10
C PHE A 67 -5.46 -19.09 -1.28
N LYS A 68 -5.81 -18.33 -0.26
CA LYS A 68 -6.93 -17.39 -0.36
C LYS A 68 -6.55 -16.20 -1.25
N ASP A 69 -7.44 -15.82 -2.14
CA ASP A 69 -7.29 -14.63 -2.96
C ASP A 69 -7.24 -13.37 -2.09
N VAL A 70 -6.44 -12.40 -2.51
CA VAL A 70 -6.14 -11.21 -1.73
C VAL A 70 -6.48 -9.95 -2.51
N HIS A 71 -7.20 -9.05 -1.85
CA HIS A 71 -7.41 -7.69 -2.31
C HIS A 71 -6.66 -6.73 -1.38
N ALA A 72 -6.01 -5.74 -1.95
CA ALA A 72 -5.37 -4.67 -1.21
C ALA A 72 -5.68 -3.32 -1.85
N VAL A 73 -5.83 -2.31 -1.02
CA VAL A 73 -5.96 -0.91 -1.41
C VAL A 73 -4.94 -0.10 -0.65
N ASN A 74 -4.26 0.78 -1.34
CA ASN A 74 -3.42 1.83 -0.77
C ASN A 74 -3.87 3.15 -1.38
N SER A 75 -4.16 4.14 -0.55
CA SER A 75 -4.52 5.46 -1.05
C SER A 75 -4.07 6.55 -0.09
N PHE A 76 -3.63 7.66 -0.63
CA PHE A 76 -3.35 8.83 0.18
C PHE A 76 -3.60 10.14 -0.57
N VAL A 77 -3.81 11.17 0.23
CA VAL A 77 -3.84 12.57 -0.19
C VAL A 77 -2.85 13.33 0.68
N ASN A 78 -1.94 14.04 0.05
CA ASN A 78 -1.06 15.01 0.70
C ASN A 78 -1.39 16.41 0.18
N TYR A 79 -1.56 17.36 1.09
CA TYR A 79 -1.79 18.76 0.78
C TYR A 79 -0.66 19.62 1.33
N ASP A 80 0.01 20.36 0.48
CA ASP A 80 1.11 21.26 0.81
C ASP A 80 0.62 22.71 0.91
N LEU A 81 0.69 23.28 2.10
CA LEU A 81 0.44 24.70 2.37
C LEU A 81 1.77 25.44 2.44
N PRO A 82 2.11 26.27 1.43
CA PRO A 82 3.36 27.04 1.47
C PRO A 82 3.29 28.09 2.59
N LEU A 83 4.38 28.20 3.32
CA LEU A 83 4.55 29.17 4.40
C LEU A 83 5.59 30.20 4.00
N LYS A 84 5.49 31.38 4.62
CA LYS A 84 6.46 32.48 4.42
C LYS A 84 7.29 32.63 5.71
N LYS A 85 8.58 32.85 5.61
CA LYS A 85 9.54 33.08 6.70
C LYS A 85 10.40 31.85 7.05
N VAL A 86 10.43 31.42 8.32
CA VAL A 86 11.29 30.35 8.84
C VAL A 86 10.92 28.98 8.30
N PHE A 87 9.63 28.73 8.11
CA PHE A 87 9.13 27.48 7.59
C PHE A 87 8.84 27.59 6.09
N ASN A 88 9.22 26.57 5.34
CA ASN A 88 8.96 26.53 3.90
C ASN A 88 7.51 26.14 3.60
N LYS A 89 7.05 25.07 4.24
CA LYS A 89 5.68 24.56 4.08
C LYS A 89 5.25 23.72 5.27
N ILE A 90 3.94 23.56 5.40
CA ILE A 90 3.31 22.53 6.20
C ILE A 90 2.55 21.60 5.27
N SER A 91 2.71 20.29 5.44
CA SER A 91 2.04 19.25 4.64
C SER A 91 1.10 18.46 5.52
N PHE A 92 -0.10 18.23 5.03
CA PHE A 92 -1.14 17.41 5.69
C PHE A 92 -1.30 16.12 4.92
N LEU A 93 -1.19 14.99 5.61
CA LEU A 93 -1.36 13.65 5.06
C LEU A 93 -2.64 13.01 5.59
N ALA A 94 -3.44 12.48 4.69
CA ALA A 94 -4.49 11.51 5.00
C ALA A 94 -4.25 10.26 4.14
N ARG A 95 -4.16 9.08 4.78
CA ARG A 95 -3.88 7.81 4.11
C ARG A 95 -4.84 6.73 4.59
N TYR A 96 -5.26 5.90 3.67
CA TYR A 96 -6.04 4.71 3.94
C TYR A 96 -5.43 3.51 3.24
N ASP A 97 -5.25 2.44 3.99
CA ASP A 97 -4.80 1.15 3.50
C ASP A 97 -5.78 0.06 3.94
N MET A 98 -5.98 -0.92 3.07
CA MET A 98 -6.82 -2.07 3.35
C MET A 98 -6.20 -3.32 2.76
N MET A 99 -6.38 -4.45 3.45
CA MET A 99 -5.98 -5.76 2.97
C MET A 99 -6.97 -6.81 3.47
N THR A 100 -7.33 -7.75 2.60
CA THR A 100 -8.18 -8.89 2.97
C THR A 100 -7.39 -10.00 3.66
N ASP A 101 -8.10 -11.00 4.15
CA ASP A 101 -7.51 -12.17 4.81
C ASP A 101 -6.48 -12.89 3.93
N HIS A 102 -5.39 -13.36 4.54
CA HIS A 102 -4.39 -14.22 3.91
C HIS A 102 -4.40 -15.61 4.53
N SER A 103 -4.14 -16.63 3.71
CA SER A 103 -3.92 -18.00 4.16
C SER A 103 -2.47 -18.42 3.93
N ASN A 104 -1.99 -19.39 4.70
CA ASN A 104 -0.68 -20.01 4.50
C ASN A 104 -0.72 -21.25 3.57
N GLY A 105 -1.88 -21.53 2.96
CA GLY A 105 -2.07 -22.72 2.12
C GLY A 105 -2.42 -23.99 2.89
N THR A 106 -2.43 -23.96 4.22
CA THR A 106 -2.85 -25.12 5.03
C THR A 106 -4.38 -25.23 5.07
N ILE A 107 -4.89 -26.44 4.94
CA ILE A 107 -6.31 -26.75 5.01
C ILE A 107 -6.61 -27.30 6.40
N ASP A 108 -7.64 -26.76 7.04
CA ASP A 108 -8.20 -27.32 8.26
C ASP A 108 -8.88 -28.67 7.93
N GLU A 109 -8.44 -29.74 8.57
CA GLU A 109 -8.91 -31.09 8.29
C GLU A 109 -10.40 -31.29 8.64
N THR A 110 -10.91 -30.54 9.61
CA THR A 110 -12.29 -30.62 10.10
C THR A 110 -13.25 -29.84 9.20
N THR A 111 -12.91 -28.60 8.87
CA THR A 111 -13.78 -27.70 8.11
C THR A 111 -13.54 -27.75 6.60
N LYS A 112 -12.45 -28.39 6.17
CA LYS A 112 -11.98 -28.44 4.77
C LYS A 112 -11.82 -27.05 4.14
N THR A 113 -11.51 -26.04 4.96
CA THR A 113 -11.28 -24.67 4.53
C THR A 113 -9.84 -24.25 4.76
N LEU A 114 -9.37 -23.24 3.99
CA LEU A 114 -8.04 -22.68 4.17
C LEU A 114 -7.92 -21.96 5.52
N ILE A 115 -6.85 -22.27 6.25
CA ILE A 115 -6.55 -21.61 7.51
C ILE A 115 -6.09 -20.18 7.23
N ILE A 116 -6.75 -19.21 7.86
CA ILE A 116 -6.39 -17.80 7.81
C ILE A 116 -5.32 -17.55 8.89
N ASN A 117 -4.14 -17.15 8.47
CA ASN A 117 -3.02 -16.84 9.36
C ASN A 117 -2.72 -15.34 9.47
N ASP A 118 -3.30 -14.53 8.57
CA ASP A 118 -3.20 -13.06 8.61
C ASP A 118 -4.58 -12.47 8.26
N TYR A 119 -5.19 -11.77 9.22
CA TYR A 119 -6.57 -11.30 9.11
C TYR A 119 -6.67 -9.98 8.36
N ALA A 120 -7.84 -9.80 7.71
CA ALA A 120 -8.21 -8.56 7.06
C ALA A 120 -8.10 -7.38 8.03
N ARG A 121 -7.54 -6.30 7.53
CA ARG A 121 -7.32 -5.07 8.28
C ARG A 121 -7.47 -3.83 7.43
N HIS A 122 -7.79 -2.75 8.11
CA HIS A 122 -7.77 -1.41 7.59
C HIS A 122 -6.83 -0.56 8.43
N ARG A 123 -6.13 0.36 7.81
CA ARG A 123 -5.30 1.34 8.47
C ARG A 123 -5.69 2.74 7.99
N VAL A 124 -5.89 3.64 8.92
CA VAL A 124 -6.05 5.07 8.65
C VAL A 124 -4.86 5.79 9.25
N THR A 125 -4.21 6.63 8.46
CA THR A 125 -3.10 7.47 8.92
C THR A 125 -3.44 8.92 8.67
N GLY A 126 -3.34 9.75 9.70
CA GLY A 126 -3.34 11.21 9.61
C GLY A 126 -1.96 11.73 9.98
N GLY A 127 -1.46 12.72 9.25
CA GLY A 127 -0.13 13.23 9.49
C GLY A 127 0.05 14.71 9.18
N ILE A 128 1.02 15.32 9.86
CA ILE A 128 1.48 16.68 9.61
C ILE A 128 2.99 16.64 9.47
N THR A 129 3.51 17.27 8.42
CA THR A 129 4.95 17.47 8.23
C THR A 129 5.22 18.97 8.15
N LEU A 130 6.12 19.43 9.00
CA LEU A 130 6.62 20.80 8.99
C LEU A 130 8.01 20.81 8.35
N SER A 131 8.13 21.48 7.20
CA SER A 131 9.40 21.61 6.49
C SER A 131 10.06 22.94 6.87
N LEU A 132 11.28 22.87 7.40
CA LEU A 132 12.10 24.02 7.73
C LEU A 132 12.66 24.67 6.45
N SER A 133 13.30 25.80 6.61
CA SER A 133 13.64 26.72 5.51
C SER A 133 14.51 26.09 4.41
N LYS A 134 14.57 26.78 3.26
CA LYS A 134 15.34 26.36 2.09
C LYS A 134 16.86 26.24 2.34
N ALA A 135 17.39 26.92 3.35
CA ALA A 135 18.81 26.91 3.67
C ALA A 135 19.23 25.67 4.49
N PHE A 136 18.29 25.09 5.23
CA PHE A 136 18.50 23.91 6.05
C PHE A 136 17.36 22.93 5.80
N ILE A 137 17.63 21.87 5.05
CA ILE A 137 16.61 20.89 4.67
C ILE A 137 16.37 19.97 5.87
N ALA A 138 15.37 20.29 6.65
CA ALA A 138 14.92 19.45 7.74
C ALA A 138 13.38 19.41 7.79
N ASP A 139 12.84 18.24 8.04
CA ASP A 139 11.42 17.98 8.18
C ASP A 139 11.15 17.41 9.57
N LEU A 140 10.15 17.95 10.24
CA LEU A 140 9.56 17.37 11.45
C LEU A 140 8.20 16.79 11.08
N ARG A 141 8.03 15.48 11.25
CA ARG A 141 6.80 14.75 10.92
C ARG A 141 6.16 14.18 12.16
N LEU A 142 4.85 14.35 12.26
CA LEU A 142 4.00 13.73 13.27
C LEU A 142 2.90 12.96 12.54
N ASN A 143 2.84 11.63 12.71
CA ASN A 143 1.80 10.77 12.16
C ASN A 143 1.08 10.03 13.29
N PHE A 144 -0.22 9.89 13.11
CA PHE A 144 -1.08 9.03 13.92
C PHE A 144 -1.62 7.92 13.03
N GLU A 145 -1.43 6.65 13.43
CA GLU A 145 -1.93 5.47 12.73
C GLU A 145 -2.95 4.74 13.58
N LYS A 146 -4.12 4.46 13.02
CA LYS A 146 -5.20 3.68 13.60
C LYS A 146 -5.44 2.42 12.79
N TYR A 147 -5.46 1.26 13.45
CA TYR A 147 -5.72 -0.03 12.84
C TYR A 147 -7.08 -0.58 13.25
N PHE A 148 -7.77 -1.18 12.28
CA PHE A 148 -9.05 -1.88 12.47
C PHE A 148 -8.92 -3.28 11.89
N TYR A 149 -9.19 -4.28 12.72
CA TYR A 149 -9.09 -5.69 12.36
C TYR A 149 -10.49 -6.32 12.25
N LYS A 150 -10.69 -7.21 11.28
CA LYS A 150 -11.93 -7.96 11.10
C LYS A 150 -12.21 -8.90 12.28
N LYS A 151 -11.16 -9.46 12.87
CA LYS A 151 -11.26 -10.37 14.00
C LYS A 151 -10.32 -9.87 15.09
N SER A 152 -10.77 -9.95 16.34
CA SER A 152 -9.93 -9.68 17.51
C SER A 152 -8.85 -10.76 17.63
N GLY A 153 -7.82 -10.66 16.83
CA GLY A 153 -6.58 -11.40 16.97
C GLY A 153 -5.54 -10.51 17.67
N ILE A 154 -4.47 -11.09 18.15
CA ILE A 154 -3.35 -10.30 18.66
C ILE A 154 -2.62 -9.75 17.43
N PRO A 155 -2.73 -8.45 17.12
CA PRO A 155 -1.99 -7.88 15.98
C PRO A 155 -0.50 -7.94 16.30
N LYS A 156 0.30 -8.07 15.25
CA LYS A 156 1.76 -7.90 15.37
C LYS A 156 2.04 -6.53 15.99
N GLU A 157 3.08 -6.40 16.79
CA GLU A 157 3.40 -5.12 17.46
C GLU A 157 3.56 -3.96 16.47
N SER A 158 4.09 -4.22 15.28
CA SER A 158 4.24 -3.24 14.20
C SER A 158 2.92 -2.75 13.61
N GLU A 159 1.81 -3.44 13.86
CA GLU A 159 0.48 -3.20 13.30
C GLU A 159 -0.53 -2.78 14.37
N ARG A 160 -0.07 -2.15 15.44
CA ARG A 160 -0.91 -1.54 16.48
C ARG A 160 -1.05 -0.04 16.25
N ASP A 161 -2.08 0.54 16.85
CA ASP A 161 -2.22 2.00 16.92
C ASP A 161 -0.96 2.64 17.45
N LYS A 162 -0.48 3.67 16.77
CA LYS A 162 0.76 4.33 17.16
C LYS A 162 0.81 5.79 16.75
N ILE A 163 1.66 6.52 17.47
CA ILE A 163 2.12 7.85 17.09
C ILE A 163 3.57 7.72 16.66
N VAL A 164 3.88 8.29 15.51
CA VAL A 164 5.23 8.29 14.94
C VAL A 164 5.70 9.73 14.83
N ILE A 165 6.83 10.03 15.47
CA ILE A 165 7.51 11.32 15.36
C ILE A 165 8.85 11.08 14.68
N GLU A 166 9.07 11.77 13.56
CA GLU A 166 10.29 11.65 12.76
C GLU A 166 10.92 13.01 12.56
N PHE A 167 12.22 13.07 12.73
CA PHE A 167 13.04 14.22 12.35
C PHE A 167 14.00 13.78 11.25
N MET A 168 13.89 14.40 10.10
CA MET A 168 14.73 14.10 8.92
C MET A 168 15.55 15.33 8.54
N THR A 169 16.86 15.13 8.34
CA THR A 169 17.76 16.17 7.80
C THR A 169 18.42 15.63 6.54
N ARG A 170 18.71 16.54 5.61
CA ARG A 170 19.49 16.24 4.42
C ARG A 170 20.68 17.21 4.38
N PHE A 171 21.87 16.65 4.26
CA PHE A 171 23.12 17.38 4.13
C PHE A 171 23.60 17.32 2.68
#